data_ef9697601b6b0846267a832314500138
#
_entry.id   ef9697601b6b0846267a832314500138
#
_cell.length_a   1.000
_cell.length_b   1.000
_cell.length_c   1.000
_cell.angle_alpha   90.00
_cell.angle_beta   90.00
_cell.angle_gamma   90.00
#
_symmetry.space_group_name_H-M   'P 1'
#
loop_
_entity.id
_entity.type
_entity.pdbx_description
1 polymer ?
#
loop_
_entity_poly.entity_id
_entity_poly.type
_entity_poly.pdbx_seq_one_letter_code
_entity_poly.pdbx_strand_id
1 'polypeptide(L)'
;LLDPLPRATVPAGSPAFVDPLANGTLQRQLAQAQADLRALEGIDRNRLGPTEQIARDVLNFSASEIVRRHESGLVQLALAAPLDSMSGLHVELPDYVSGAGAPFNTVEDYQRGLERLQGFAQHLESVRQRASAALDQGYRQPAVTTTKVLAQLQAMLALPAAESPLLACTRRFPTDL
;
A
#
# COMPACT_ATOMS: atom_id res chain seq x y z
N LEU A 1 12.86 1.94 -27.68
CA LEU A 1 11.52 1.82 -27.08
C LEU A 1 11.52 0.51 -26.31
N LEU A 2 11.55 0.59 -24.98
CA LEU A 2 11.36 -0.57 -24.12
C LEU A 2 9.85 -0.88 -24.12
N ASP A 3 9.48 -2.09 -24.50
CA ASP A 3 8.12 -2.56 -24.33
C ASP A 3 7.70 -2.39 -22.86
N PRO A 4 6.52 -1.85 -22.57
CA PRO A 4 6.04 -1.77 -21.21
C PRO A 4 6.00 -3.17 -20.61
N LEU A 5 6.62 -3.34 -19.43
CA LEU A 5 6.57 -4.58 -18.69
C LEU A 5 5.12 -5.07 -18.62
N PRO A 6 4.85 -6.36 -18.87
CA PRO A 6 3.51 -6.90 -18.79
C PRO A 6 2.96 -6.59 -17.39
N ARG A 7 1.81 -5.91 -17.34
CA ARG A 7 1.11 -5.67 -16.07
C ARG A 7 0.88 -7.01 -15.41
N ALA A 8 1.37 -7.14 -14.17
CA ALA A 8 1.11 -8.34 -13.39
C ALA A 8 -0.41 -8.57 -13.35
N THR A 9 -0.86 -9.67 -13.92
CA THR A 9 -2.27 -10.06 -13.86
C THR A 9 -2.58 -10.38 -12.40
N VAL A 10 -3.47 -9.60 -11.80
CA VAL A 10 -3.96 -9.89 -10.45
C VAL A 10 -4.73 -11.22 -10.52
N PRO A 11 -4.38 -12.22 -9.71
CA PRO A 11 -5.09 -13.50 -9.75
C PRO A 11 -6.59 -13.32 -9.55
N ALA A 12 -7.41 -14.07 -10.26
CA ALA A 12 -8.86 -14.07 -10.09
C ALA A 12 -9.21 -14.35 -8.62
N GLY A 13 -10.14 -13.56 -8.05
CA GLY A 13 -10.55 -13.69 -6.65
C GLY A 13 -9.62 -12.99 -5.63
N SER A 14 -8.55 -12.32 -6.06
CA SER A 14 -7.77 -11.49 -5.15
C SER A 14 -8.59 -10.29 -4.67
N PRO A 15 -8.51 -9.90 -3.37
CA PRO A 15 -9.23 -8.74 -2.87
C PRO A 15 -8.77 -7.47 -3.60
N ALA A 16 -9.71 -6.58 -3.92
CA ALA A 16 -9.40 -5.32 -4.59
C ALA A 16 -8.59 -4.37 -3.70
N PHE A 17 -8.69 -4.53 -2.39
CA PHE A 17 -7.95 -3.76 -1.39
C PHE A 17 -7.46 -4.66 -0.26
N VAL A 18 -6.22 -4.45 0.15
CA VAL A 18 -5.62 -5.07 1.35
C VAL A 18 -5.08 -3.94 2.22
N ASP A 19 -5.63 -3.78 3.43
CA ASP A 19 -5.14 -2.77 4.36
C ASP A 19 -3.69 -3.08 4.79
N PRO A 20 -2.71 -2.24 4.41
CA PRO A 20 -1.32 -2.45 4.76
C PRO A 20 -1.05 -2.31 6.26
N LEU A 21 -1.95 -1.66 7.00
CA LEU A 21 -1.84 -1.44 8.44
C LEU A 21 -2.54 -2.51 9.28
N ALA A 22 -3.30 -3.41 8.65
CA ALA A 22 -3.96 -4.49 9.38
C ALA A 22 -2.93 -5.44 10.02
N ASN A 23 -3.14 -5.78 11.28
CA ASN A 23 -2.23 -6.68 12.01
C ASN A 23 -2.00 -8.01 11.28
N GLY A 24 -3.06 -8.60 10.71
CA GLY A 24 -2.94 -9.83 9.94
C GLY A 24 -2.10 -9.68 8.66
N THR A 25 -2.07 -8.50 8.04
CA THR A 25 -1.22 -8.23 6.87
C THR A 25 0.25 -8.21 7.26
N LEU A 26 0.59 -7.50 8.33
CA LEU A 26 1.97 -7.42 8.83
C LEU A 26 2.50 -8.78 9.29
N GLN A 27 1.67 -9.57 9.98
CA GLN A 27 2.03 -10.92 10.40
C GLN A 27 2.26 -11.86 9.22
N ARG A 28 1.42 -11.78 8.18
CA ARG A 28 1.63 -12.57 6.95
C ARG A 28 2.90 -12.17 6.23
N GLN A 29 3.21 -10.88 6.15
CA GLN A 29 4.46 -10.40 5.53
C GLN A 29 5.69 -10.92 6.27
N LEU A 30 5.68 -10.90 7.60
CA LEU A 30 6.76 -11.45 8.42
C LEU A 30 6.89 -12.97 8.21
N ALA A 31 5.79 -13.70 8.27
CA ALA A 31 5.80 -15.15 8.09
C ALA A 31 6.29 -15.55 6.69
N GLN A 32 5.88 -14.80 5.65
CA GLN A 32 6.36 -15.03 4.28
C GLN A 32 7.86 -14.75 4.18
N ALA A 33 8.35 -13.63 4.69
CA ALA A 33 9.78 -13.30 4.68
C ALA A 33 10.63 -14.38 5.39
N GLN A 34 10.16 -14.88 6.52
CA GLN A 34 10.83 -16.00 7.21
C GLN A 34 10.80 -17.30 6.42
N ALA A 35 9.71 -17.58 5.70
CA ALA A 35 9.61 -18.75 4.83
C ALA A 35 10.56 -18.63 3.62
N ASP A 36 10.64 -17.45 3.03
CA ASP A 36 11.53 -17.17 1.90
C ASP A 36 13.00 -17.33 2.30
N LEU A 37 13.41 -16.83 3.47
CA LEU A 37 14.77 -17.02 3.99
C LEU A 37 15.11 -18.49 4.16
N ARG A 38 14.20 -19.28 4.77
CA ARG A 38 14.40 -20.74 4.90
C ARG A 38 14.51 -21.45 3.54
N ALA A 39 13.70 -21.04 2.56
CA ALA A 39 13.79 -21.60 1.22
C ALA A 39 15.13 -21.27 0.53
N LEU A 40 15.62 -20.04 0.72
CA LEU A 40 16.90 -19.60 0.16
C LEU A 40 18.12 -20.30 0.78
N GLU A 41 18.04 -20.75 2.04
CA GLU A 41 19.10 -21.56 2.68
C GLU A 41 19.36 -22.87 1.94
N GLY A 42 18.32 -23.49 1.36
CA GLY A 42 18.43 -24.70 0.57
C GLY A 42 19.00 -24.53 -0.85
N ILE A 43 19.23 -23.28 -1.28
CA ILE A 43 19.73 -22.96 -2.63
C ILE A 43 21.23 -22.66 -2.58
N ASP A 44 22.04 -23.57 -3.13
CA ASP A 44 23.48 -23.33 -3.29
C ASP A 44 23.73 -22.23 -4.32
N ARG A 45 24.17 -21.07 -3.86
CA ARG A 45 24.46 -19.90 -4.69
C ARG A 45 25.46 -20.20 -5.80
N ASN A 46 26.44 -21.06 -5.55
CA ASN A 46 27.51 -21.37 -6.51
C ASN A 46 27.03 -22.22 -7.70
N ARG A 47 25.86 -22.83 -7.60
CA ARG A 47 25.21 -23.59 -8.68
C ARG A 47 24.28 -22.75 -9.55
N LEU A 48 24.13 -21.47 -9.22
CA LEU A 48 23.28 -20.51 -9.94
C LEU A 48 24.07 -19.75 -10.98
N GLY A 49 23.44 -19.40 -12.09
CA GLY A 49 23.96 -18.44 -13.06
C GLY A 49 24.04 -17.01 -12.50
N PRO A 50 24.78 -16.10 -13.12
CA PRO A 50 25.03 -14.75 -12.59
C PRO A 50 23.72 -13.98 -12.29
N THR A 51 22.73 -14.04 -13.17
CA THR A 51 21.45 -13.37 -13.00
C THR A 51 20.65 -13.95 -11.81
N GLU A 52 20.67 -15.29 -11.68
CA GLU A 52 20.00 -15.99 -10.59
C GLU A 52 20.66 -15.71 -9.24
N GLN A 53 21.98 -15.56 -9.20
CA GLN A 53 22.73 -15.15 -8.01
C GLN A 53 22.26 -13.77 -7.54
N ILE A 54 22.14 -12.79 -8.46
CA ILE A 54 21.64 -11.46 -8.14
C ILE A 54 20.19 -11.54 -7.60
N ALA A 55 19.32 -12.28 -8.29
CA ALA A 55 17.92 -12.43 -7.87
C ALA A 55 17.83 -13.03 -6.46
N ARG A 56 18.62 -14.10 -6.19
CA ARG A 56 18.70 -14.73 -4.86
C ARG A 56 19.17 -13.73 -3.80
N ASP A 57 20.23 -12.97 -4.09
CA ASP A 57 20.81 -12.02 -3.15
C ASP A 57 19.83 -10.85 -2.86
N VAL A 58 19.09 -10.36 -3.85
CA VAL A 58 18.03 -9.35 -3.69
C VAL A 58 16.88 -9.90 -2.83
N LEU A 59 16.43 -11.12 -3.09
CA LEU A 59 15.37 -11.75 -2.28
C LEU A 59 15.82 -11.94 -0.84
N ASN A 60 17.05 -12.44 -0.63
CA ASN A 60 17.62 -12.61 0.70
C ASN A 60 17.70 -11.29 1.46
N PHE A 61 18.18 -10.22 0.81
CA PHE A 61 18.24 -8.88 1.40
C PHE A 61 16.85 -8.37 1.77
N SER A 62 15.89 -8.42 0.83
CA SER A 62 14.54 -7.92 1.03
C SER A 62 13.81 -8.65 2.17
N ALA A 63 13.90 -9.98 2.21
CA ALA A 63 13.30 -10.78 3.28
C ALA A 63 13.98 -10.53 4.64
N SER A 64 15.31 -10.42 4.67
CA SER A 64 16.06 -10.10 5.89
C SER A 64 15.68 -8.72 6.44
N GLU A 65 15.48 -7.71 5.57
CA GLU A 65 15.06 -6.38 5.98
C GLU A 65 13.67 -6.38 6.64
N ILE A 66 12.71 -7.16 6.09
CA ILE A 66 11.39 -7.30 6.70
C ILE A 66 11.52 -7.88 8.11
N VAL A 67 12.23 -8.99 8.26
CA VAL A 67 12.44 -9.63 9.56
C VAL A 67 13.13 -8.67 10.54
N ARG A 68 14.23 -8.05 10.13
CA ARG A 68 15.00 -7.11 10.95
C ARG A 68 14.16 -5.92 11.43
N ARG A 69 13.33 -5.35 10.55
CA ARG A 69 12.44 -4.23 10.91
C ARG A 69 11.38 -4.63 11.93
N HIS A 70 10.87 -5.86 11.86
CA HIS A 70 9.95 -6.38 12.88
C HIS A 70 10.65 -6.61 14.22
N GLU A 71 11.80 -7.26 14.23
CA GLU A 71 12.57 -7.57 15.45
C GLU A 71 13.09 -6.31 16.16
N SER A 72 13.51 -5.30 15.40
CA SER A 72 14.00 -4.02 15.94
C SER A 72 12.90 -3.06 16.40
N GLY A 73 11.62 -3.39 16.22
CA GLY A 73 10.49 -2.49 16.53
C GLY A 73 10.30 -1.33 15.55
N LEU A 74 11.09 -1.22 14.47
CA LEU A 74 10.95 -0.15 13.47
C LEU A 74 9.59 -0.18 12.76
N VAL A 75 8.97 -1.36 12.63
CA VAL A 75 7.61 -1.48 12.10
C VAL A 75 6.63 -0.72 12.97
N GLN A 76 6.72 -0.84 14.29
CA GLN A 76 5.83 -0.14 15.23
C GLN A 76 6.00 1.37 15.15
N LEU A 77 7.24 1.84 15.01
CA LEU A 77 7.52 3.26 14.83
C LEU A 77 6.95 3.80 13.50
N ALA A 78 7.10 3.06 12.41
CA ALA A 78 6.50 3.43 11.11
C ALA A 78 4.96 3.46 11.17
N LEU A 79 4.36 2.54 11.94
CA LEU A 79 2.90 2.49 12.13
C LEU A 79 2.37 3.61 13.05
N ALA A 80 3.23 4.21 13.86
CA ALA A 80 2.86 5.34 14.73
C ALA A 80 2.57 6.63 13.93
N ALA A 81 3.13 6.76 12.72
CA ALA A 81 2.96 7.92 11.84
C ALA A 81 2.67 7.47 10.40
N PRO A 82 1.50 6.83 10.15
CA PRO A 82 1.20 6.17 8.87
C PRO A 82 0.86 7.12 7.72
N LEU A 83 0.71 8.42 8.00
CA LEU A 83 0.44 9.44 7.00
C LEU A 83 1.57 10.46 6.97
N ASP A 84 2.08 10.75 5.79
CA ASP A 84 2.94 11.91 5.55
C ASP A 84 2.44 12.72 4.33
N SER A 85 3.00 13.90 4.10
CA SER A 85 2.52 14.82 3.06
C SER A 85 2.87 14.40 1.63
N MET A 86 3.68 13.36 1.44
CA MET A 86 4.16 12.91 0.13
C MET A 86 3.71 11.49 -0.19
N SER A 87 3.43 10.69 0.82
CA SER A 87 3.04 9.29 0.68
C SER A 87 1.89 8.93 1.63
N GLY A 88 1.30 7.77 1.39
CA GLY A 88 0.16 7.28 2.13
C GLY A 88 -1.12 7.29 1.30
N LEU A 89 -2.07 6.46 1.69
CA LEU A 89 -3.26 6.20 0.87
C LEU A 89 -4.13 7.45 0.60
N HIS A 90 -4.06 8.48 1.43
CA HIS A 90 -4.79 9.74 1.18
C HIS A 90 -4.23 10.52 -0.03
N VAL A 91 -2.97 10.29 -0.40
CA VAL A 91 -2.32 10.85 -1.60
C VAL A 91 -2.43 9.87 -2.76
N GLU A 92 -2.10 8.60 -2.54
CA GLU A 92 -1.96 7.59 -3.59
C GLU A 92 -3.31 7.11 -4.14
N LEU A 93 -4.34 6.99 -3.29
CA LEU A 93 -5.62 6.46 -3.73
C LEU A 93 -6.35 7.37 -4.73
N PRO A 94 -6.38 8.71 -4.57
CA PRO A 94 -6.93 9.60 -5.58
C PRO A 94 -6.30 9.41 -6.96
N ASP A 95 -4.98 9.27 -7.04
CA ASP A 95 -4.28 9.01 -8.30
C ASP A 95 -4.66 7.63 -8.87
N TYR A 96 -4.76 6.63 -8.00
CA TYR A 96 -5.12 5.28 -8.41
C TYR A 96 -6.55 5.21 -8.97
N VAL A 97 -7.54 5.81 -8.30
CA VAL A 97 -8.93 5.83 -8.75
C VAL A 97 -9.20 6.84 -9.86
N SER A 98 -8.26 7.74 -10.17
CA SER A 98 -8.36 8.61 -11.35
C SER A 98 -8.18 7.87 -12.67
N GLY A 99 -7.78 6.60 -12.63
CA GLY A 99 -7.46 5.76 -13.79
C GLY A 99 -5.98 5.74 -14.16
N ALA A 100 -5.12 6.43 -13.39
CA ALA A 100 -3.67 6.38 -13.62
C ALA A 100 -3.07 5.03 -13.19
N GLY A 101 -3.59 4.44 -12.11
CA GLY A 101 -3.10 3.18 -11.55
C GLY A 101 -4.00 1.97 -11.74
N ALA A 102 -5.32 2.16 -11.95
CA ALA A 102 -6.29 1.08 -12.15
C ALA A 102 -7.14 1.33 -13.39
N PRO A 103 -7.52 0.29 -14.14
CA PRO A 103 -8.47 0.42 -15.23
C PRO A 103 -9.89 0.73 -14.71
N PHE A 104 -10.68 1.44 -15.50
CA PHE A 104 -12.11 1.70 -15.30
C PHE A 104 -12.82 1.61 -16.65
N ASN A 105 -12.77 0.42 -17.28
CA ASN A 105 -13.28 0.17 -18.61
C ASN A 105 -14.48 -0.79 -18.61
N THR A 106 -14.67 -1.57 -17.54
CA THR A 106 -15.70 -2.60 -17.43
C THR A 106 -16.49 -2.44 -16.14
N VAL A 107 -17.70 -3.02 -16.09
CA VAL A 107 -18.51 -3.08 -14.86
C VAL A 107 -17.71 -3.65 -13.68
N GLU A 108 -16.92 -4.70 -13.93
CA GLU A 108 -16.08 -5.30 -12.90
C GLU A 108 -15.00 -4.33 -12.37
N ASP A 109 -14.40 -3.50 -13.23
CA ASP A 109 -13.45 -2.47 -12.81
C ASP A 109 -14.09 -1.48 -11.82
N TYR A 110 -15.32 -1.04 -12.10
CA TYR A 110 -16.07 -0.14 -11.21
C TYR A 110 -16.47 -0.82 -9.91
N GLN A 111 -16.89 -2.08 -9.93
CA GLN A 111 -17.17 -2.86 -8.72
C GLN A 111 -15.92 -2.96 -7.83
N ARG A 112 -14.78 -3.30 -8.40
CA ARG A 112 -13.48 -3.31 -7.68
C ARG A 112 -13.08 -1.93 -7.19
N GLY A 113 -13.46 -0.87 -7.91
CA GLY A 113 -13.30 0.52 -7.47
C GLY A 113 -14.07 0.82 -6.19
N LEU A 114 -15.32 0.37 -6.10
CA LEU A 114 -16.14 0.50 -4.89
C LEU A 114 -15.55 -0.27 -3.71
N GLU A 115 -15.09 -1.51 -3.92
CA GLU A 115 -14.39 -2.29 -2.88
C GLU A 115 -13.16 -1.56 -2.36
N ARG A 116 -12.36 -0.92 -3.24
CA ARG A 116 -11.21 -0.12 -2.84
C ARG A 116 -11.60 1.09 -2.01
N LEU A 117 -12.66 1.80 -2.38
CA LEU A 117 -13.15 2.94 -1.59
C LEU A 117 -13.64 2.52 -0.20
N GLN A 118 -14.34 1.39 -0.11
CA GLN A 118 -14.75 0.82 1.17
C GLN A 118 -13.54 0.41 2.03
N GLY A 119 -12.56 -0.25 1.40
CA GLY A 119 -11.30 -0.61 2.07
C GLY A 119 -10.51 0.61 2.54
N PHE A 120 -10.54 1.71 1.77
CA PHE A 120 -9.91 2.97 2.17
C PHE A 120 -10.57 3.58 3.41
N ALA A 121 -11.89 3.57 3.50
CA ALA A 121 -12.59 4.03 4.70
C ALA A 121 -12.18 3.22 5.94
N GLN A 122 -12.06 1.90 5.81
CA GLN A 122 -11.57 1.04 6.88
C GLN A 122 -10.10 1.32 7.24
N HIS A 123 -9.26 1.56 6.23
CA HIS A 123 -7.87 1.94 6.43
C HIS A 123 -7.72 3.25 7.22
N LEU A 124 -8.52 4.27 6.93
CA LEU A 124 -8.50 5.52 7.69
C LEU A 124 -8.85 5.31 9.16
N GLU A 125 -9.75 4.39 9.46
CA GLU A 125 -10.03 4.01 10.85
C GLU A 125 -8.84 3.29 11.50
N SER A 126 -8.15 2.41 10.78
CA SER A 126 -6.89 1.80 11.24
C SER A 126 -5.81 2.85 11.51
N VAL A 127 -5.68 3.85 10.63
CA VAL A 127 -4.77 5.01 10.82
C VAL A 127 -5.10 5.76 12.11
N ARG A 128 -6.38 6.07 12.32
CA ARG A 128 -6.83 6.79 13.52
C ARG A 128 -6.50 6.01 14.81
N GLN A 129 -6.80 4.72 14.84
CA GLN A 129 -6.54 3.86 15.99
C GLN A 129 -5.03 3.78 16.30
N ARG A 130 -4.20 3.62 15.28
CA ARG A 130 -2.75 3.55 15.45
C ARG A 130 -2.15 4.87 15.90
N ALA A 131 -2.59 5.98 15.32
CA ALA A 131 -2.15 7.31 15.74
C ALA A 131 -2.52 7.61 17.20
N SER A 132 -3.75 7.23 17.63
CA SER A 132 -4.16 7.32 19.04
C SER A 132 -3.25 6.49 19.95
N ALA A 133 -3.07 5.21 19.65
CA ALA A 133 -2.22 4.32 20.46
C ALA A 133 -0.77 4.80 20.51
N ALA A 134 -0.26 5.37 19.43
CA ALA A 134 1.07 5.97 19.38
C ALA A 134 1.20 7.20 20.29
N LEU A 135 0.18 8.06 20.28
CA LEU A 135 0.13 9.24 21.17
C LEU A 135 0.15 8.83 22.64
N ASP A 136 -0.59 7.79 23.02
CA ASP A 136 -0.62 7.26 24.40
C ASP A 136 0.74 6.71 24.84
N GLN A 137 1.54 6.21 23.89
CA GLN A 137 2.91 5.74 24.11
C GLN A 137 3.96 6.86 24.00
N GLY A 138 3.54 8.10 23.79
CA GLY A 138 4.44 9.26 23.70
C GLY A 138 5.07 9.50 22.33
N TYR A 139 4.72 8.69 21.30
CA TYR A 139 5.17 8.95 19.95
C TYR A 139 4.42 10.14 19.33
N ARG A 140 5.16 10.98 18.65
CA ARG A 140 4.58 12.17 18.00
C ARG A 140 5.20 12.36 16.62
N GLN A 141 4.36 12.62 15.66
CA GLN A 141 4.80 13.02 14.33
C GLN A 141 5.30 14.48 14.38
N PRO A 142 6.30 14.88 13.57
CA PRO A 142 6.74 16.26 13.47
C PRO A 142 5.57 17.20 13.13
N ALA A 143 5.50 18.36 13.80
CA ALA A 143 4.41 19.31 13.63
C ALA A 143 4.25 19.76 12.17
N VAL A 144 5.36 19.94 11.45
CA VAL A 144 5.33 20.34 10.02
C VAL A 144 4.63 19.31 9.15
N THR A 145 4.85 18.01 9.39
CA THR A 145 4.20 16.93 8.67
C THR A 145 2.71 16.88 8.99
N THR A 146 2.37 16.91 10.27
CA THR A 146 0.96 16.93 10.73
C THR A 146 0.18 18.10 10.13
N THR A 147 0.76 19.31 10.14
CA THR A 147 0.11 20.50 9.57
C THR A 147 -0.15 20.33 8.07
N LYS A 148 0.81 19.79 7.31
CA LYS A 148 0.65 19.54 5.87
C LYS A 148 -0.42 18.49 5.59
N VAL A 149 -0.41 17.36 6.30
CA VAL A 149 -1.42 16.32 6.15
C VAL A 149 -2.82 16.84 6.48
N LEU A 150 -2.97 17.59 7.57
CA LEU A 150 -4.25 18.21 7.91
C LEU A 150 -4.75 19.15 6.81
N ALA A 151 -3.87 20.00 6.25
CA ALA A 151 -4.24 20.90 5.17
C ALA A 151 -4.70 20.12 3.91
N GLN A 152 -4.03 19.03 3.57
CA GLN A 152 -4.42 18.15 2.44
C GLN A 152 -5.79 17.53 2.65
N LEU A 153 -6.03 16.94 3.83
CA LEU A 153 -7.32 16.32 4.16
C LEU A 153 -8.44 17.34 4.21
N GLN A 154 -8.21 18.53 4.78
CA GLN A 154 -9.18 19.62 4.82
C GLN A 154 -9.51 20.13 3.42
N ALA A 155 -8.53 20.26 2.55
CA ALA A 155 -8.75 20.64 1.14
C ALA A 155 -9.62 19.59 0.41
N MET A 156 -9.37 18.29 0.63
CA MET A 156 -10.21 17.24 0.06
C MET A 156 -11.66 17.27 0.58
N LEU A 157 -11.85 17.52 1.88
CA LEU A 157 -13.17 17.60 2.51
C LEU A 157 -13.96 18.84 2.10
N ALA A 158 -13.28 19.92 1.71
CA ALA A 158 -13.92 21.16 1.25
C ALA A 158 -14.48 21.05 -0.18
N LEU A 159 -14.07 20.03 -0.95
CA LEU A 159 -14.56 19.84 -2.31
C LEU A 159 -16.00 19.30 -2.31
N PRO A 160 -16.87 19.78 -3.22
CA PRO A 160 -18.12 19.11 -3.51
C PRO A 160 -17.88 17.63 -3.89
N ALA A 161 -18.80 16.74 -3.53
CA ALA A 161 -18.65 15.31 -3.81
C ALA A 161 -18.35 15.01 -5.30
N ALA A 162 -19.02 15.74 -6.22
CA ALA A 162 -18.82 15.62 -7.66
C ALA A 162 -17.40 16.02 -8.13
N GLU A 163 -16.70 16.84 -7.36
CA GLU A 163 -15.34 17.30 -7.65
C GLU A 163 -14.28 16.49 -6.91
N SER A 164 -14.70 15.60 -6.02
CA SER A 164 -13.78 14.74 -5.26
C SER A 164 -12.85 13.97 -6.20
N PRO A 165 -11.53 13.98 -5.95
CA PRO A 165 -10.59 13.18 -6.72
C PRO A 165 -10.86 11.67 -6.56
N LEU A 166 -11.48 11.23 -5.46
CA LEU A 166 -11.88 9.84 -5.23
C LEU A 166 -12.99 9.37 -6.19
N LEU A 167 -13.72 10.29 -6.83
CA LEU A 167 -14.76 10.00 -7.81
C LEU A 167 -14.34 10.35 -9.24
N ALA A 168 -13.06 10.60 -9.49
CA ALA A 168 -12.58 11.02 -10.80
C ALA A 168 -12.90 10.01 -11.92
N CYS A 169 -12.92 8.72 -11.61
CA CYS A 169 -13.28 7.66 -12.56
C CYS A 169 -14.73 7.80 -13.08
N THR A 170 -15.66 8.33 -12.28
CA THR A 170 -17.07 8.47 -12.69
C THR A 170 -17.27 9.54 -13.74
N ARG A 171 -16.34 10.48 -13.90
CA ARG A 171 -16.39 11.53 -14.95
C ARG A 171 -16.11 10.99 -16.35
N ARG A 172 -15.62 9.77 -16.46
CA ARG A 172 -15.29 9.08 -17.71
C ARG A 172 -16.07 7.77 -17.84
N PHE A 173 -17.27 7.73 -17.23
CA PHE A 173 -18.08 6.52 -17.27
C PHE A 173 -18.39 6.19 -18.75
N PRO A 174 -18.06 4.98 -19.23
CA PRO A 174 -18.35 4.57 -20.60
C PRO A 174 -19.86 4.59 -20.86
N THR A 175 -20.25 5.09 -22.02
CA THR A 175 -21.68 5.22 -22.40
C THR A 175 -22.31 3.90 -22.81
N ASP A 176 -21.50 2.88 -22.99
CA ASP A 176 -21.85 1.53 -23.48
C ASP A 176 -21.79 0.45 -22.37
N LEU A 177 -21.62 0.86 -21.11
CA LEU A 177 -21.68 -0.01 -19.93
C LEU A 177 -23.08 -0.12 -19.35
#